data_41a14e7c1354285a8ebf4a64984639a0
#
_entry.id   41a14e7c1354285a8ebf4a64984639a0
#
_cell.length_a   1.000
_cell.length_b   1.000
_cell.length_c   1.000
_cell.angle_alpha   90.00
_cell.angle_beta   90.00
_cell.angle_gamma   90.00
#
_symmetry.space_group_name_H-M   'P 1'
#
loop_
_entity.id
_entity.type
_entity.pdbx_description
1 polymer ?
#
loop_
_entity_poly.entity_id
_entity_poly.type
_entity_poly.pdbx_seq_one_letter_code
_entity_poly.pdbx_strand_id
1 'polypeptide(L)'
;MSTTNAFPKTIYAIQHLAFEDLGSLEDVFYQLGFRVRYFEAGVDDLTPAFSHDGLTIILGGPIGVYETEDYPFLKDEIALLKQRLAADKPTLGICLGAQLIAHALGAKVYAGHQKEIGWGPLSLSLRANQVLSPLLNNVHVLHWHGDTFDLPENAVLLASSEIYTNQAFEVGNNILALQFHIETTEENFEKWLIGHTCELRNANISIPKLREQNLQYAQALEHAAFEVIQKFLKRIGYSG
;
A
#
# COMPACT_ATOMS: atom_id res chain seq x y z
N MET A 1 37.44 9.09 -6.05
CA MET A 1 36.72 7.82 -6.11
C MET A 1 35.35 8.06 -5.50
N SER A 2 34.32 8.18 -6.34
CA SER A 2 32.94 8.40 -5.87
C SER A 2 32.42 7.06 -5.34
N THR A 3 32.28 6.94 -4.03
CA THR A 3 31.52 5.84 -3.42
C THR A 3 30.06 6.08 -3.76
N THR A 4 29.56 5.44 -4.81
CA THR A 4 28.13 5.29 -4.97
C THR A 4 27.62 4.53 -3.74
N ASN A 5 26.98 5.24 -2.81
CA ASN A 5 26.21 4.60 -1.75
C ASN A 5 25.09 3.82 -2.44
N ALA A 6 25.30 2.54 -2.65
CA ALA A 6 24.22 1.65 -3.09
C ALA A 6 23.17 1.61 -1.98
N PHE A 7 21.91 1.77 -2.35
CA PHE A 7 20.80 1.61 -1.40
C PHE A 7 20.87 0.23 -0.72
N PRO A 8 20.48 0.12 0.56
CA PRO A 8 20.41 -1.16 1.25
C PRO A 8 19.52 -2.14 0.48
N LYS A 9 20.00 -3.36 0.27
CA LYS A 9 19.22 -4.44 -0.39
C LYS A 9 18.25 -5.13 0.59
N THR A 10 17.69 -4.39 1.53
CA THR A 10 16.68 -4.87 2.47
C THR A 10 15.45 -3.98 2.36
N ILE A 11 14.30 -4.59 2.16
CA ILE A 11 12.99 -3.96 2.23
C ILE A 11 12.46 -4.15 3.66
N TYR A 12 12.01 -3.09 4.26
CA TYR A 12 11.32 -3.15 5.54
C TYR A 12 9.82 -3.02 5.33
N ALA A 13 9.06 -3.96 5.88
CA ALA A 13 7.59 -3.97 5.80
C ALA A 13 7.01 -3.80 7.20
N ILE A 14 6.16 -2.81 7.39
CA ILE A 14 5.39 -2.60 8.61
C ILE A 14 4.04 -3.25 8.41
N GLN A 15 3.70 -4.19 9.28
CA GLN A 15 2.53 -5.04 9.20
C GLN A 15 1.63 -4.84 10.41
N HIS A 16 0.33 -4.62 10.16
CA HIS A 16 -0.67 -4.44 11.23
C HIS A 16 -1.48 -5.71 11.50
N LEU A 17 -1.60 -6.57 10.50
CA LEU A 17 -2.24 -7.89 10.59
C LEU A 17 -1.40 -8.95 9.88
N ALA A 18 -1.29 -10.12 10.50
CA ALA A 18 -0.44 -11.21 10.02
C ALA A 18 -0.79 -11.73 8.61
N PHE A 19 -2.03 -11.58 8.16
CA PHE A 19 -2.46 -12.01 6.83
C PHE A 19 -2.51 -10.89 5.79
N GLU A 20 -2.35 -9.63 6.20
CA GLU A 20 -2.10 -8.50 5.32
C GLU A 20 -0.59 -8.30 5.21
N ASP A 21 0.09 -9.28 4.61
CA ASP A 21 1.52 -9.32 4.35
C ASP A 21 1.85 -8.76 2.95
N LEU A 22 3.11 -8.85 2.53
CA LEU A 22 3.54 -8.41 1.20
C LEU A 22 3.00 -9.29 0.06
N GLY A 23 2.46 -10.46 0.35
CA GLY A 23 1.89 -11.36 -0.64
C GLY A 23 2.82 -11.58 -1.84
N SER A 24 2.31 -11.35 -3.06
CA SER A 24 3.07 -11.47 -4.30
C SER A 24 4.29 -10.56 -4.38
N LEU A 25 4.30 -9.43 -3.67
CA LEU A 25 5.43 -8.49 -3.70
C LEU A 25 6.65 -9.06 -2.99
N GLU A 26 6.49 -9.96 -2.03
CA GLU A 26 7.62 -10.59 -1.34
C GLU A 26 8.47 -11.40 -2.32
N ASP A 27 7.83 -12.20 -3.17
CA ASP A 27 8.51 -12.95 -4.24
C ASP A 27 9.18 -12.02 -5.25
N VAL A 28 8.53 -10.90 -5.60
CA VAL A 28 9.12 -9.86 -6.46
C VAL A 28 10.43 -9.36 -5.87
N PHE A 29 10.44 -9.01 -4.57
CA PHE A 29 11.65 -8.52 -3.92
C PHE A 29 12.75 -9.57 -3.88
N TYR A 30 12.43 -10.83 -3.58
CA TYR A 30 13.42 -11.92 -3.59
C TYR A 30 14.00 -12.15 -4.99
N GLN A 31 13.16 -12.14 -6.04
CA GLN A 31 13.63 -12.26 -7.43
C GLN A 31 14.56 -11.12 -7.84
N LEU A 32 14.35 -9.92 -7.31
CA LEU A 32 15.19 -8.75 -7.54
C LEU A 32 16.42 -8.68 -6.60
N GLY A 33 16.63 -9.72 -5.78
CA GLY A 33 17.80 -9.84 -4.90
C GLY A 33 17.72 -9.05 -3.61
N PHE A 34 16.53 -8.64 -3.20
CA PHE A 34 16.30 -8.00 -1.90
C PHE A 34 16.06 -9.04 -0.81
N ARG A 35 16.31 -8.63 0.44
CA ARG A 35 15.82 -9.28 1.64
C ARG A 35 14.62 -8.52 2.16
N VAL A 36 13.66 -9.22 2.73
CA VAL A 36 12.50 -8.62 3.39
C VAL A 36 12.63 -8.79 4.89
N ARG A 37 12.30 -7.77 5.65
CA ARG A 37 12.18 -7.83 7.11
C ARG A 37 10.86 -7.17 7.51
N TYR A 38 10.02 -7.92 8.22
CA TYR A 38 8.80 -7.43 8.80
C TYR A 38 9.03 -6.80 10.18
N PHE A 39 8.20 -5.82 10.48
CA PHE A 39 8.01 -5.20 11.79
C PHE A 39 6.52 -5.21 12.10
N GLU A 40 6.14 -5.75 13.25
CA GLU A 40 4.74 -5.78 13.70
C GLU A 40 4.39 -4.47 14.41
N ALA A 41 3.46 -3.69 13.84
CA ALA A 41 2.98 -2.44 14.43
C ALA A 41 2.31 -2.72 15.78
N GLY A 42 2.63 -1.89 16.79
CA GLY A 42 2.14 -2.08 18.16
C GLY A 42 2.90 -3.14 18.98
N VAL A 43 3.85 -3.87 18.39
CA VAL A 43 4.66 -4.90 19.05
C VAL A 43 6.14 -4.56 18.98
N ASP A 44 6.66 -4.29 17.77
CA ASP A 44 8.06 -3.99 17.55
C ASP A 44 8.38 -2.49 17.71
N ASP A 45 9.66 -2.18 18.00
CA ASP A 45 10.19 -0.82 17.81
C ASP A 45 10.28 -0.54 16.30
N LEU A 46 9.48 0.39 15.80
CA LEU A 46 9.43 0.76 14.39
C LEU A 46 10.54 1.74 13.98
N THR A 47 11.33 2.25 14.94
CA THR A 47 12.42 3.20 14.68
C THR A 47 13.40 2.71 13.61
N PRO A 48 13.87 1.44 13.61
CA PRO A 48 14.76 0.95 12.56
C PRO A 48 14.12 0.96 11.17
N ALA A 49 12.83 0.64 11.06
CA ALA A 49 12.12 0.62 9.79
C ALA A 49 11.93 2.03 9.20
N PHE A 50 11.56 3.00 10.03
CA PHE A 50 11.36 4.38 9.57
C PHE A 50 12.66 5.16 9.37
N SER A 51 13.74 4.83 10.10
CA SER A 51 15.05 5.46 9.91
C SER A 51 15.86 4.90 8.73
N HIS A 52 15.48 3.73 8.22
CA HIS A 52 16.14 3.06 7.11
C HIS A 52 16.23 3.94 5.85
N ASP A 53 17.38 3.92 5.16
CA ASP A 53 17.59 4.74 3.94
C ASP A 53 17.00 4.08 2.68
N GLY A 54 16.76 2.76 2.72
CA GLY A 54 16.10 2.03 1.65
C GLY A 54 14.57 2.13 1.70
N LEU A 55 13.90 1.33 0.88
CA LEU A 55 12.45 1.29 0.79
C LEU A 55 11.84 0.73 2.09
N THR A 56 10.88 1.46 2.64
CA THR A 56 9.96 0.99 3.68
C THR A 56 8.55 0.93 3.12
N ILE A 57 7.87 -0.17 3.34
CA ILE A 57 6.48 -0.41 2.93
C ILE A 57 5.61 -0.44 4.19
N ILE A 58 4.53 0.32 4.18
CA ILE A 58 3.53 0.34 5.24
C ILE A 58 2.30 -0.35 4.69
N LEU A 59 1.94 -1.48 5.26
CA LEU A 59 0.86 -2.34 4.79
C LEU A 59 -0.51 -1.91 5.34
N GLY A 60 -1.53 -2.65 4.94
CA GLY A 60 -2.90 -2.46 5.33
C GLY A 60 -3.19 -2.79 6.79
N GLY A 61 -4.44 -2.55 7.18
CA GLY A 61 -4.96 -2.86 8.50
C GLY A 61 -6.39 -2.36 8.68
N PRO A 62 -7.16 -2.94 9.62
CA PRO A 62 -8.59 -2.68 9.76
C PRO A 62 -8.92 -1.52 10.70
N ILE A 63 -7.95 -0.68 11.03
CA ILE A 63 -8.10 0.44 11.97
C ILE A 63 -8.01 1.79 11.24
N GLY A 64 -8.65 2.82 11.79
CA GLY A 64 -8.54 4.19 11.27
C GLY A 64 -7.31 4.91 11.82
N VAL A 65 -6.65 5.71 11.00
CA VAL A 65 -5.47 6.50 11.42
C VAL A 65 -5.79 7.47 12.57
N TYR A 66 -7.06 7.83 12.76
CA TYR A 66 -7.55 8.72 13.80
C TYR A 66 -7.91 8.01 15.11
N GLU A 67 -7.88 6.67 15.15
CA GLU A 67 -8.22 5.86 16.33
C GLU A 67 -7.05 5.76 17.34
N THR A 68 -6.33 6.86 17.54
CA THR A 68 -5.11 6.91 18.36
C THR A 68 -5.34 6.76 19.85
N GLU A 69 -6.58 6.88 20.32
CA GLU A 69 -6.93 6.62 21.73
C GLU A 69 -7.15 5.12 21.97
N ASP A 70 -7.71 4.41 20.99
CA ASP A 70 -7.91 2.96 21.06
C ASP A 70 -6.63 2.20 20.70
N TYR A 71 -5.84 2.75 19.77
CA TYR A 71 -4.56 2.18 19.30
C TYR A 71 -3.41 3.17 19.51
N PRO A 72 -2.89 3.33 20.75
CA PRO A 72 -1.90 4.37 21.08
C PRO A 72 -0.60 4.29 20.29
N PHE A 73 -0.20 3.11 19.79
CA PHE A 73 1.00 2.91 18.98
C PHE A 73 0.97 3.72 17.67
N LEU A 74 -0.21 4.05 17.14
CA LEU A 74 -0.37 4.89 15.97
C LEU A 74 0.25 6.28 16.15
N LYS A 75 0.29 6.81 17.39
CA LYS A 75 0.90 8.13 17.67
C LYS A 75 2.40 8.11 17.35
N ASP A 76 3.09 7.06 17.77
CA ASP A 76 4.52 6.89 17.55
C ASP A 76 4.80 6.56 16.07
N GLU A 77 4.00 5.68 15.47
CA GLU A 77 4.10 5.35 14.05
C GLU A 77 3.95 6.58 13.16
N ILE A 78 2.91 7.40 13.38
CA ILE A 78 2.68 8.64 12.65
C ILE A 78 3.83 9.63 12.85
N ALA A 79 4.39 9.72 14.07
CA ALA A 79 5.50 10.61 14.36
C ALA A 79 6.78 10.19 13.62
N LEU A 80 7.10 8.90 13.60
CA LEU A 80 8.23 8.33 12.86
C LEU A 80 8.04 8.47 11.35
N LEU A 81 6.83 8.22 10.86
CA LEU A 81 6.50 8.38 9.43
C LEU A 81 6.65 9.84 9.00
N LYS A 82 6.20 10.83 9.78
CA LYS A 82 6.41 12.26 9.48
C LYS A 82 7.89 12.59 9.28
N GLN A 83 8.76 12.07 10.15
CA GLN A 83 10.21 12.28 10.03
C GLN A 83 10.76 11.66 8.75
N ARG A 84 10.32 10.44 8.42
CA ARG A 84 10.72 9.72 7.21
C ARG A 84 10.33 10.47 5.94
N LEU A 85 9.07 10.94 5.86
CA LEU A 85 8.56 11.68 4.72
C LEU A 85 9.24 13.05 4.57
N ALA A 86 9.51 13.75 5.68
CA ALA A 86 10.26 15.00 5.67
C ALA A 86 11.71 14.85 5.19
N ALA A 87 12.29 13.65 5.39
CA ALA A 87 13.62 13.29 4.88
C ALA A 87 13.58 12.75 3.43
N ASP A 88 12.42 12.78 2.77
CA ASP A 88 12.19 12.26 1.40
C ASP A 88 12.71 10.84 1.18
N LYS A 89 12.59 9.97 2.20
CA LYS A 89 13.04 8.58 2.11
C LYS A 89 12.04 7.70 1.34
N PRO A 90 12.52 6.70 0.55
CA PRO A 90 11.67 5.82 -0.24
C PRO A 90 10.59 5.13 0.58
N THR A 91 9.33 5.41 0.29
CA THR A 91 8.18 4.93 1.06
C THR A 91 7.04 4.50 0.14
N LEU A 92 6.50 3.31 0.37
CA LEU A 92 5.27 2.82 -0.25
C LEU A 92 4.23 2.59 0.85
N GLY A 93 3.05 3.17 0.71
CA GLY A 93 1.90 2.88 1.58
C GLY A 93 0.82 2.15 0.82
N ILE A 94 0.24 1.10 1.42
CA ILE A 94 -0.87 0.32 0.87
C ILE A 94 -2.03 0.37 1.87
N CYS A 95 -3.23 0.73 1.41
CA CYS A 95 -4.47 0.81 2.18
C CYS A 95 -4.30 1.71 3.42
N LEU A 96 -4.28 1.17 4.65
CA LEU A 96 -3.99 1.94 5.85
C LEU A 96 -2.66 2.69 5.74
N GLY A 97 -1.64 2.08 5.13
CA GLY A 97 -0.35 2.73 4.89
C GLY A 97 -0.46 3.97 4.00
N ALA A 98 -1.31 3.97 2.99
CA ALA A 98 -1.59 5.15 2.17
C ALA A 98 -2.30 6.25 2.96
N GLN A 99 -3.24 5.88 3.82
CA GLN A 99 -3.96 6.79 4.72
C GLN A 99 -3.02 7.40 5.76
N LEU A 100 -2.10 6.59 6.33
CA LEU A 100 -1.06 7.08 7.25
C LEU A 100 -0.13 8.08 6.57
N ILE A 101 0.29 7.84 5.32
CA ILE A 101 1.08 8.79 4.54
C ILE A 101 0.28 10.09 4.32
N ALA A 102 -0.97 10.01 3.88
CA ALA A 102 -1.83 11.17 3.68
C ALA A 102 -1.97 11.99 4.97
N HIS A 103 -2.26 11.32 6.10
CA HIS A 103 -2.37 11.95 7.41
C HIS A 103 -1.06 12.58 7.89
N ALA A 104 0.06 11.88 7.71
CA ALA A 104 1.38 12.39 8.09
C ALA A 104 1.78 13.64 7.28
N LEU A 105 1.30 13.75 6.05
CA LEU A 105 1.46 14.94 5.18
C LEU A 105 0.44 16.06 5.46
N GLY A 106 -0.42 15.87 6.46
CA GLY A 106 -1.39 16.89 6.90
C GLY A 106 -2.76 16.83 6.24
N ALA A 107 -3.00 15.83 5.38
CA ALA A 107 -4.31 15.63 4.80
C ALA A 107 -5.29 14.99 5.79
N LYS A 108 -6.57 15.27 5.62
CA LYS A 108 -7.63 14.65 6.42
C LYS A 108 -7.89 13.24 5.93
N VAL A 109 -8.01 12.30 6.87
CA VAL A 109 -8.50 10.93 6.64
C VAL A 109 -9.83 10.77 7.39
N TYR A 110 -10.80 10.14 6.78
CA TYR A 110 -12.17 10.05 7.32
C TYR A 110 -12.93 8.87 6.72
N ALA A 111 -13.96 8.43 7.43
CA ALA A 111 -14.87 7.40 6.94
C ALA A 111 -15.54 7.85 5.63
N GLY A 112 -15.44 7.02 4.60
CA GLY A 112 -16.08 7.28 3.33
C GLY A 112 -17.60 7.12 3.39
N HIS A 113 -18.27 7.49 2.31
CA HIS A 113 -19.74 7.40 2.24
C HIS A 113 -20.25 5.96 2.06
N GLN A 114 -19.38 5.06 1.62
CA GLN A 114 -19.66 3.61 1.53
C GLN A 114 -18.34 2.81 1.56
N LYS A 115 -18.43 1.51 1.85
CA LYS A 115 -17.28 0.62 1.72
C LYS A 115 -17.05 0.28 0.24
N GLU A 116 -15.79 0.23 -0.16
CA GLU A 116 -15.36 -0.26 -1.45
C GLU A 116 -14.59 -1.57 -1.21
N ILE A 117 -15.28 -2.70 -1.42
CA ILE A 117 -14.74 -4.05 -1.21
C ILE A 117 -15.05 -4.90 -2.45
N GLY A 118 -14.00 -5.40 -3.08
CA GLY A 118 -14.06 -6.27 -4.25
C GLY A 118 -13.11 -5.85 -5.37
N TRP A 119 -13.16 -6.58 -6.47
CA TRP A 119 -12.30 -6.36 -7.61
C TRP A 119 -12.90 -5.33 -8.56
N GLY A 120 -12.12 -4.31 -8.89
CA GLY A 120 -12.58 -3.22 -9.77
C GLY A 120 -11.43 -2.57 -10.55
N PRO A 121 -11.78 -1.89 -11.66
CA PRO A 121 -10.82 -1.14 -12.45
C PRO A 121 -10.48 0.20 -11.81
N LEU A 122 -9.37 0.79 -12.26
CA LEU A 122 -8.95 2.15 -11.92
C LEU A 122 -9.03 3.07 -13.13
N SER A 123 -9.34 4.33 -12.88
CA SER A 123 -9.14 5.44 -13.81
C SER A 123 -7.78 6.08 -13.52
N LEU A 124 -6.79 5.86 -14.40
CA LEU A 124 -5.44 6.37 -14.21
C LEU A 124 -5.28 7.78 -14.80
N SER A 125 -4.59 8.67 -14.07
CA SER A 125 -4.19 9.98 -14.58
C SER A 125 -3.04 9.85 -15.58
N LEU A 126 -2.78 10.90 -16.36
CA LEU A 126 -1.64 10.93 -17.29
C LEU A 126 -0.29 10.78 -16.56
N ARG A 127 -0.19 11.21 -15.32
CA ARG A 127 1.03 11.08 -14.48
C ARG A 127 1.25 9.64 -14.03
N ALA A 128 0.20 8.84 -13.88
CA ALA A 128 0.29 7.44 -13.51
C ALA A 128 1.07 6.58 -14.52
N ASN A 129 1.20 7.03 -15.78
CA ASN A 129 1.92 6.33 -16.84
C ASN A 129 3.40 6.05 -16.54
N GLN A 130 4.00 6.71 -15.54
CA GLN A 130 5.38 6.45 -15.15
C GLN A 130 5.51 5.16 -14.31
N VAL A 131 4.67 4.98 -13.29
CA VAL A 131 4.77 3.84 -12.36
C VAL A 131 3.57 2.89 -12.48
N LEU A 132 2.35 3.42 -12.54
CA LEU A 132 1.12 2.61 -12.54
C LEU A 132 0.67 2.20 -13.94
N SER A 133 1.44 2.47 -15.00
CA SER A 133 1.07 2.06 -16.36
C SER A 133 0.78 0.55 -16.53
N PRO A 134 1.38 -0.37 -15.75
CA PRO A 134 1.00 -1.78 -15.84
C PRO A 134 -0.45 -2.07 -15.43
N LEU A 135 -1.08 -1.16 -14.67
CA LEU A 135 -2.51 -1.26 -14.28
C LEU A 135 -3.46 -0.71 -15.36
N LEU A 136 -2.94 -0.22 -16.48
CA LEU A 136 -3.75 0.11 -17.66
C LEU A 136 -4.36 -1.17 -18.27
N ASN A 137 -5.27 -1.00 -19.25
CA ASN A 137 -5.86 -2.11 -20.01
C ASN A 137 -6.74 -3.07 -19.18
N ASN A 138 -7.59 -2.50 -18.32
CA ASN A 138 -8.57 -3.25 -17.54
C ASN A 138 -7.98 -4.25 -16.54
N VAL A 139 -6.78 -4.02 -16.02
CA VAL A 139 -6.31 -4.75 -14.86
C VAL A 139 -7.20 -4.33 -13.67
N HIS A 140 -7.87 -5.30 -13.06
CA HIS A 140 -8.65 -5.08 -11.85
C HIS A 140 -7.73 -5.18 -10.64
N VAL A 141 -7.89 -4.25 -9.71
CA VAL A 141 -7.21 -4.28 -8.41
C VAL A 141 -8.19 -4.71 -7.32
N LEU A 142 -7.68 -5.15 -6.18
CA LEU A 142 -8.53 -5.43 -5.03
C LEU A 142 -8.73 -4.15 -4.23
N HIS A 143 -9.95 -3.66 -4.16
CA HIS A 143 -10.36 -2.64 -3.21
C HIS A 143 -10.80 -3.32 -1.92
N TRP A 144 -10.35 -2.78 -0.77
CA TRP A 144 -10.78 -3.27 0.54
C TRP A 144 -10.62 -2.15 1.57
N HIS A 145 -11.52 -1.17 1.51
CA HIS A 145 -11.48 -0.04 2.44
C HIS A 145 -12.86 0.57 2.68
N GLY A 146 -12.99 1.28 3.78
CA GLY A 146 -14.17 2.07 4.12
C GLY A 146 -13.82 3.54 4.34
N ASP A 147 -12.56 3.82 4.68
CA ASP A 147 -12.03 5.15 4.84
C ASP A 147 -11.43 5.69 3.55
N THR A 148 -11.37 7.01 3.45
CA THR A 148 -10.74 7.74 2.36
C THR A 148 -9.97 8.94 2.91
N PHE A 149 -9.25 9.63 2.05
CA PHE A 149 -8.43 10.79 2.43
C PHE A 149 -8.54 11.91 1.42
N ASP A 150 -8.30 13.13 1.88
CA ASP A 150 -8.06 14.28 1.00
C ASP A 150 -6.67 14.16 0.37
N LEU A 151 -6.50 14.64 -0.86
CA LEU A 151 -5.19 14.65 -1.50
C LEU A 151 -4.26 15.62 -0.75
N PRO A 152 -3.06 15.18 -0.28
CA PRO A 152 -2.10 16.10 0.34
C PRO A 152 -1.69 17.24 -0.61
N GLU A 153 -1.39 18.44 -0.06
CA GLU A 153 -1.18 19.66 -0.83
C GLU A 153 -0.13 19.52 -1.96
N ASN A 154 0.97 18.81 -1.71
CA ASN A 154 2.06 18.61 -2.67
C ASN A 154 2.01 17.27 -3.40
N ALA A 155 0.90 16.54 -3.28
CA ALA A 155 0.74 15.25 -3.90
C ALA A 155 0.18 15.37 -5.32
N VAL A 156 0.55 14.41 -6.16
CA VAL A 156 0.01 14.25 -7.51
C VAL A 156 -0.93 13.05 -7.52
N LEU A 157 -2.20 13.27 -7.86
CA LEU A 157 -3.17 12.21 -8.02
C LEU A 157 -2.79 11.29 -9.18
N LEU A 158 -2.74 9.99 -8.93
CA LEU A 158 -2.40 8.98 -9.92
C LEU A 158 -3.60 8.15 -10.37
N ALA A 159 -4.49 7.80 -9.46
CA ALA A 159 -5.61 6.93 -9.76
C ALA A 159 -6.87 7.31 -8.98
N SER A 160 -8.02 7.01 -9.59
CA SER A 160 -9.36 7.12 -9.03
C SER A 160 -10.14 5.84 -9.31
N SER A 161 -11.14 5.52 -8.49
CA SER A 161 -12.18 4.55 -8.81
C SER A 161 -13.49 5.26 -9.14
N GLU A 162 -14.52 4.48 -9.49
CA GLU A 162 -15.86 5.01 -9.68
C GLU A 162 -16.44 5.59 -8.38
N ILE A 163 -16.04 5.03 -7.22
CA ILE A 163 -16.56 5.38 -5.90
C ILE A 163 -15.74 6.50 -5.27
N TYR A 164 -14.42 6.46 -5.38
CA TYR A 164 -13.52 7.39 -4.72
C TYR A 164 -12.49 8.01 -5.65
N THR A 165 -12.34 9.33 -5.56
CA THR A 165 -11.39 10.08 -6.39
C THR A 165 -9.95 9.77 -6.02
N ASN A 166 -9.65 9.59 -4.73
CA ASN A 166 -8.29 9.46 -4.24
C ASN A 166 -7.93 7.98 -3.99
N GLN A 167 -7.48 7.29 -5.04
CA GLN A 167 -7.09 5.88 -4.97
C GLN A 167 -5.57 5.67 -4.99
N ALA A 168 -4.82 6.60 -5.59
CA ALA A 168 -3.37 6.58 -5.51
C ALA A 168 -2.80 7.99 -5.71
N PHE A 169 -1.71 8.26 -5.00
CA PHE A 169 -0.95 9.51 -5.18
C PHE A 169 0.54 9.28 -5.01
N GLU A 170 1.32 10.24 -5.50
CA GLU A 170 2.77 10.31 -5.28
C GLU A 170 3.17 11.67 -4.73
N VAL A 171 4.28 11.72 -3.99
CA VAL A 171 4.96 12.95 -3.60
C VAL A 171 6.43 12.83 -4.00
N GLY A 172 6.89 13.72 -4.86
CA GLY A 172 8.22 13.62 -5.45
C GLY A 172 8.40 12.32 -6.23
N ASN A 173 9.58 11.72 -6.09
CA ASN A 173 9.90 10.43 -6.71
C ASN A 173 9.89 9.27 -5.72
N ASN A 174 9.98 9.58 -4.43
CA ASN A 174 10.29 8.61 -3.38
C ASN A 174 9.06 8.10 -2.63
N ILE A 175 7.93 8.78 -2.73
CA ILE A 175 6.72 8.43 -1.97
C ILE A 175 5.62 8.01 -2.94
N LEU A 176 5.09 6.80 -2.73
CA LEU A 176 3.96 6.24 -3.46
C LEU A 176 2.92 5.72 -2.46
N ALA A 177 1.66 6.09 -2.64
CA ALA A 177 0.56 5.69 -1.80
C ALA A 177 -0.57 5.09 -2.64
N LEU A 178 -1.01 3.88 -2.30
CA LEU A 178 -2.04 3.11 -2.98
C LEU A 178 -3.15 2.77 -1.98
N GLN A 179 -4.37 3.25 -2.20
CA GLN A 179 -5.52 2.90 -1.36
C GLN A 179 -5.99 1.47 -1.62
N PHE A 180 -5.80 0.98 -2.82
CA PHE A 180 -6.10 -0.38 -3.25
C PHE A 180 -4.91 -1.32 -3.02
N HIS A 181 -5.15 -2.61 -3.10
CA HIS A 181 -4.17 -3.66 -2.89
C HIS A 181 -3.66 -4.20 -4.22
N ILE A 182 -2.35 -4.34 -4.34
CA ILE A 182 -1.65 -4.97 -5.47
C ILE A 182 -0.83 -6.19 -5.02
N GLU A 183 -0.74 -6.41 -3.72
CA GLU A 183 0.06 -7.44 -3.09
C GLU A 183 -0.67 -8.77 -2.91
N THR A 184 -2.00 -8.79 -3.07
CA THR A 184 -2.81 -9.99 -2.84
C THR A 184 -2.49 -11.09 -3.84
N THR A 185 -2.56 -12.36 -3.38
CA THR A 185 -2.35 -13.54 -4.21
C THR A 185 -3.62 -14.38 -4.29
N GLU A 186 -3.75 -15.17 -5.35
CA GLU A 186 -4.85 -16.15 -5.46
C GLU A 186 -4.86 -17.11 -4.26
N GLU A 187 -3.69 -17.62 -3.87
CA GLU A 187 -3.55 -18.61 -2.81
C GLU A 187 -3.88 -18.10 -1.42
N ASN A 188 -3.52 -16.85 -1.10
CA ASN A 188 -3.70 -16.28 0.24
C ASN A 188 -5.07 -15.63 0.46
N PHE A 189 -5.90 -15.53 -0.57
CA PHE A 189 -7.16 -14.80 -0.51
C PHE A 189 -8.15 -15.35 0.53
N GLU A 190 -8.14 -16.67 0.79
CA GLU A 190 -8.99 -17.26 1.84
C GLU A 190 -8.67 -16.72 3.23
N LYS A 191 -7.41 -16.35 3.51
CA LYS A 191 -7.02 -15.73 4.79
C LYS A 191 -7.71 -14.38 4.96
N TRP A 192 -7.83 -13.60 3.89
CA TRP A 192 -8.55 -12.33 3.86
C TRP A 192 -10.04 -12.52 4.11
N LEU A 193 -10.67 -13.49 3.44
CA LEU A 193 -12.10 -13.78 3.60
C LEU A 193 -12.43 -14.22 5.03
N ILE A 194 -11.55 -15.01 5.66
CA ILE A 194 -11.69 -15.46 7.05
C ILE A 194 -11.40 -14.32 8.02
N GLY A 195 -10.29 -13.62 7.84
CA GLY A 195 -9.84 -12.55 8.74
C GLY A 195 -10.82 -11.39 8.81
N HIS A 196 -11.42 -11.02 7.70
CA HIS A 196 -12.38 -9.91 7.60
C HIS A 196 -13.86 -10.35 7.62
N THR A 197 -14.16 -11.54 8.12
CA THR A 197 -15.53 -12.11 8.08
C THR A 197 -16.59 -11.20 8.70
N CYS A 198 -16.26 -10.47 9.78
CA CYS A 198 -17.19 -9.55 10.43
C CYS A 198 -17.49 -8.35 9.52
N GLU A 199 -16.47 -7.78 8.89
CA GLU A 199 -16.61 -6.66 7.98
C GLU A 199 -17.42 -7.03 6.73
N LEU A 200 -17.11 -8.16 6.10
CA LEU A 200 -17.82 -8.67 4.93
C LEU A 200 -19.31 -8.88 5.22
N ARG A 201 -19.62 -9.44 6.38
CA ARG A 201 -21.00 -9.66 6.83
C ARG A 201 -21.73 -8.33 7.05
N ASN A 202 -21.10 -7.39 7.74
CA ASN A 202 -21.71 -6.09 8.02
C ASN A 202 -21.92 -5.26 6.75
N ALA A 203 -21.05 -5.41 5.77
CA ALA A 203 -21.16 -4.75 4.47
C ALA A 203 -22.06 -5.50 3.47
N ASN A 204 -22.65 -6.65 3.85
CA ASN A 204 -23.45 -7.53 3.00
C ASN A 204 -22.71 -7.95 1.71
N ILE A 205 -21.40 -8.20 1.81
CA ILE A 205 -20.57 -8.62 0.68
C ILE A 205 -20.69 -10.12 0.47
N SER A 206 -20.86 -10.52 -0.80
CA SER A 206 -20.94 -11.93 -1.19
C SER A 206 -19.55 -12.57 -1.26
N ILE A 207 -19.21 -13.38 -0.26
CA ILE A 207 -17.94 -14.14 -0.22
C ILE A 207 -17.78 -15.04 -1.46
N PRO A 208 -18.79 -15.80 -1.92
CA PRO A 208 -18.67 -16.59 -3.16
C PRO A 208 -18.30 -15.73 -4.38
N LYS A 209 -18.91 -14.54 -4.51
CA LYS A 209 -18.60 -13.62 -5.61
C LYS A 209 -17.17 -13.08 -5.52
N LEU A 210 -16.69 -12.73 -4.33
CA LEU A 210 -15.31 -12.29 -4.14
C LEU A 210 -14.30 -13.37 -4.53
N ARG A 211 -14.58 -14.64 -4.17
CA ARG A 211 -13.73 -15.78 -4.53
C ARG A 211 -13.71 -16.01 -6.05
N GLU A 212 -14.87 -15.92 -6.71
CA GLU A 212 -14.96 -16.01 -8.17
C GLU A 212 -14.14 -14.89 -8.86
N GLN A 213 -14.27 -13.65 -8.38
CA GLN A 213 -13.51 -12.51 -8.88
C GLN A 213 -12.00 -12.69 -8.65
N ASN A 214 -11.59 -13.22 -7.50
CA ASN A 214 -10.19 -13.51 -7.22
C ASN A 214 -9.60 -14.49 -8.25
N LEU A 215 -10.28 -15.60 -8.52
CA LEU A 215 -9.87 -16.54 -9.56
C LEU A 215 -9.78 -15.92 -10.96
N GLN A 216 -10.59 -14.91 -11.23
CA GLN A 216 -10.61 -14.24 -12.52
C GLN A 216 -9.49 -13.20 -12.68
N TYR A 217 -9.13 -12.47 -11.61
CA TYR A 217 -8.33 -11.25 -11.72
C TYR A 217 -6.97 -11.31 -11.04
N ALA A 218 -6.76 -12.18 -10.03
CA ALA A 218 -5.55 -12.17 -9.21
C ALA A 218 -4.27 -12.35 -10.03
N GLN A 219 -4.23 -13.32 -10.94
CA GLN A 219 -3.03 -13.59 -11.74
C GLN A 219 -2.61 -12.40 -12.62
N ALA A 220 -3.58 -11.69 -13.21
CA ALA A 220 -3.28 -10.50 -14.01
C ALA A 220 -2.76 -9.36 -13.13
N LEU A 221 -3.31 -9.22 -11.91
CA LEU A 221 -2.83 -8.24 -10.96
C LEU A 221 -1.43 -8.55 -10.45
N GLU A 222 -1.12 -9.80 -10.11
CA GLU A 222 0.22 -10.22 -9.67
C GLU A 222 1.29 -9.88 -10.72
N HIS A 223 0.99 -10.12 -12.00
CA HIS A 223 1.89 -9.76 -13.10
C HIS A 223 2.07 -8.23 -13.20
N ALA A 224 1.00 -7.47 -13.14
CA ALA A 224 1.05 -6.02 -13.19
C ALA A 224 1.77 -5.43 -11.95
N ALA A 225 1.55 -6.00 -10.77
CA ALA A 225 2.21 -5.59 -9.53
C ALA A 225 3.73 -5.76 -9.60
N PHE A 226 4.21 -6.86 -10.19
CA PHE A 226 5.65 -7.06 -10.46
C PHE A 226 6.23 -5.90 -11.26
N GLU A 227 5.58 -5.51 -12.35
CA GLU A 227 6.04 -4.40 -13.18
C GLU A 227 5.93 -3.03 -12.47
N VAL A 228 4.86 -2.80 -11.68
CA VAL A 228 4.71 -1.58 -10.87
C VAL A 228 5.89 -1.43 -9.91
N ILE A 229 6.21 -2.51 -9.17
CA ILE A 229 7.32 -2.49 -8.22
C ILE A 229 8.65 -2.29 -8.92
N GLN A 230 8.92 -2.94 -10.05
CA GLN A 230 10.15 -2.71 -10.82
C GLN A 230 10.28 -1.25 -11.26
N LYS A 231 9.20 -0.63 -11.76
CA LYS A 231 9.19 0.78 -12.16
C LYS A 231 9.41 1.71 -10.96
N PHE A 232 8.78 1.41 -9.82
CA PHE A 232 8.97 2.19 -8.61
C PHE A 232 10.40 2.08 -8.08
N LEU A 233 10.94 0.87 -7.96
CA LEU A 233 12.33 0.65 -7.53
C LEU A 233 13.33 1.38 -8.44
N LYS A 234 13.14 1.30 -9.75
CA LYS A 234 13.98 2.03 -10.70
C LYS A 234 13.90 3.55 -10.49
N ARG A 235 12.69 4.07 -10.26
CA ARG A 235 12.45 5.50 -10.02
C ARG A 235 13.16 6.01 -8.76
N ILE A 236 13.16 5.22 -7.69
CA ILE A 236 13.82 5.57 -6.41
C ILE A 236 15.31 5.22 -6.40
N GLY A 237 15.91 4.83 -7.54
CA GLY A 237 17.35 4.68 -7.70
C GLY A 237 17.92 3.28 -7.52
N TYR A 238 17.08 2.23 -7.39
CA TYR A 238 17.58 0.87 -7.48
C TYR A 238 17.79 0.51 -8.95
N SER A 239 19.05 0.27 -9.33
CA SER A 239 19.39 -0.35 -10.62
C SER A 239 19.40 -1.87 -10.44
N GLY A 240 18.66 -2.56 -11.32
CA GLY A 240 18.70 -4.02 -11.42
C GLY A 240 20.07 -4.54 -11.89
#